data_237491d3217b57f9d8ef6791150db4dc
#
_entry.id   237491d3217b57f9d8ef6791150db4dc
#
_cell.length_a   1.000
_cell.length_b   1.000
_cell.length_c   1.000
_cell.angle_alpha   90.00
_cell.angle_beta   90.00
_cell.angle_gamma   90.00
#
_symmetry.space_group_name_H-M   'P 1'
#
loop_
_entity.id
_entity.type
_entity.pdbx_description
1 polymer ?
#
loop_
_entity_poly.entity_id
_entity_poly.type
_entity_poly.pdbx_seq_one_letter_code
_entity_poly.pdbx_strand_id
1 'polypeptide(L)'
;MNQLFVKLKDAECDVEGALARFLDDEELYIQFYGELLQDDNFDSLGVALEEGRLYEAFEFAHALKGIIGNMGLTPMFNIVCDIVEPLRINSADGVKENYQELLALREKFSEFID
;
A
#
# COMPACT_ATOMS: atom_id res chain seq x y z
N MET A 1 11.90 -17.36 -12.30
CA MET A 1 11.25 -16.16 -11.78
C MET A 1 11.54 -16.04 -10.29
N ASN A 2 11.78 -14.82 -9.80
CA ASN A 2 12.00 -14.57 -8.39
C ASN A 2 10.78 -15.02 -7.57
N GLN A 3 11.01 -15.59 -6.38
CA GLN A 3 9.93 -16.09 -5.53
C GLN A 3 8.96 -14.98 -5.13
N LEU A 4 9.44 -13.73 -5.00
CA LEU A 4 8.56 -12.61 -4.71
C LEU A 4 7.43 -12.51 -5.74
N PHE A 5 7.76 -12.60 -7.03
CA PHE A 5 6.75 -12.45 -8.08
C PHE A 5 5.75 -13.59 -8.09
N VAL A 6 6.20 -14.80 -7.76
CA VAL A 6 5.28 -15.95 -7.63
C VAL A 6 4.30 -15.69 -6.49
N LYS A 7 4.80 -15.25 -5.34
CA LYS A 7 3.96 -14.97 -4.17
C LYS A 7 2.98 -13.82 -4.44
N LEU A 8 3.44 -12.79 -5.14
CA LEU A 8 2.56 -11.66 -5.49
C LEU A 8 1.46 -12.08 -6.45
N LYS A 9 1.76 -12.93 -7.44
CA LYS A 9 0.73 -13.45 -8.33
C LYS A 9 -0.27 -14.30 -7.58
N ASP A 10 0.19 -15.14 -6.67
CA ASP A 10 -0.69 -15.97 -5.85
C ASP A 10 -1.59 -15.10 -4.94
N ALA A 11 -1.13 -13.92 -4.58
CA ALA A 11 -1.90 -12.96 -3.78
C ALA A 11 -2.77 -12.04 -4.67
N GLU A 12 -2.89 -12.35 -5.95
CA GLU A 12 -3.73 -11.63 -6.91
C GLU A 12 -3.26 -10.21 -7.21
N CYS A 13 -1.95 -9.97 -7.12
CA CYS A 13 -1.35 -8.70 -7.52
C CYS A 13 -1.10 -8.67 -9.03
N ASP A 14 -1.12 -7.45 -9.60
CA ASP A 14 -0.86 -7.24 -11.02
C ASP A 14 0.64 -7.11 -11.27
N VAL A 15 1.34 -8.25 -11.29
CA VAL A 15 2.79 -8.28 -11.44
C VAL A 15 3.21 -7.81 -12.83
N GLU A 16 2.51 -8.26 -13.88
CA GLU A 16 2.90 -7.92 -15.25
C GLU A 16 2.76 -6.44 -15.53
N GLY A 17 1.64 -5.83 -15.14
CA GLY A 17 1.45 -4.40 -15.30
C GLY A 17 2.46 -3.59 -14.51
N ALA A 18 2.74 -4.03 -13.28
CA ALA A 18 3.72 -3.35 -12.43
C ALA A 18 5.12 -3.41 -13.02
N LEU A 19 5.57 -4.60 -13.45
CA LEU A 19 6.89 -4.74 -14.04
C LEU A 19 7.03 -3.89 -15.31
N ALA A 20 5.98 -3.79 -16.12
CA ALA A 20 6.01 -2.97 -17.31
C ALA A 20 6.28 -1.50 -16.95
N ARG A 21 5.68 -1.01 -15.85
CA ARG A 21 5.94 0.35 -15.38
C ARG A 21 7.37 0.57 -14.89
N PHE A 22 8.05 -0.51 -14.52
CA PHE A 22 9.46 -0.49 -14.10
C PHE A 22 10.38 -0.94 -15.23
N LEU A 23 9.91 -0.86 -16.49
CA LEU A 23 10.68 -1.21 -17.69
C LEU A 23 11.18 -2.66 -17.64
N ASP A 24 10.41 -3.54 -17.00
CA ASP A 24 10.73 -4.95 -16.78
C ASP A 24 12.03 -5.18 -16.01
N ASP A 25 12.48 -4.17 -15.25
CA ASP A 25 13.66 -4.27 -14.39
C ASP A 25 13.23 -4.85 -13.04
N GLU A 26 13.43 -6.16 -12.87
CA GLU A 26 13.02 -6.87 -11.65
C GLU A 26 13.78 -6.38 -10.42
N GLU A 27 15.08 -6.09 -10.55
CA GLU A 27 15.86 -5.61 -9.41
C GLU A 27 15.37 -4.26 -8.92
N LEU A 28 15.04 -3.37 -9.86
CA LEU A 28 14.49 -2.07 -9.52
C LEU A 28 13.16 -2.21 -8.80
N TYR A 29 12.28 -3.10 -9.31
CA TYR A 29 11.00 -3.35 -8.66
C TYR A 29 11.19 -3.85 -7.22
N ILE A 30 12.10 -4.81 -7.03
CA ILE A 30 12.35 -5.38 -5.70
C ILE A 30 12.86 -4.31 -4.73
N GLN A 31 13.72 -3.41 -5.22
CA GLN A 31 14.22 -2.30 -4.41
C GLN A 31 13.07 -1.41 -3.93
N PHE A 32 12.21 -0.97 -4.87
CA PHE A 32 11.09 -0.10 -4.52
C PHE A 32 10.05 -0.82 -3.66
N TYR A 33 9.89 -2.13 -3.87
CA TYR A 33 9.00 -2.94 -3.03
C TYR A 33 9.45 -2.87 -1.57
N GLY A 34 10.74 -3.08 -1.31
CA GLY A 34 11.27 -2.99 0.05
C GLY A 34 11.12 -1.59 0.65
N GLU A 35 11.35 -0.56 -0.16
CA GLU A 35 11.19 0.82 0.29
C GLU A 35 9.74 1.14 0.65
N LEU A 36 8.79 0.67 -0.16
CA LEU A 36 7.37 0.89 0.12
C LEU A 36 6.97 0.29 1.47
N LEU A 37 7.42 -0.92 1.76
CA LEU A 37 7.04 -1.59 3.01
C LEU A 37 7.56 -0.85 4.24
N GLN A 38 8.56 0.02 4.08
CA GLN A 38 9.12 0.82 5.16
C GLN A 38 8.79 2.30 5.03
N ASP A 39 7.82 2.64 4.19
CA ASP A 39 7.45 4.03 3.96
C ASP A 39 6.82 4.63 5.22
N ASP A 40 7.30 5.81 5.60
CA ASP A 40 6.83 6.51 6.81
C ASP A 40 5.36 6.90 6.75
N ASN A 41 4.78 6.98 5.56
CA ASN A 41 3.37 7.34 5.40
C ASN A 41 2.43 6.36 6.11
N PHE A 42 2.83 5.09 6.27
CA PHE A 42 2.02 4.14 7.01
C PHE A 42 1.85 4.57 8.47
N ASP A 43 2.97 4.90 9.13
CA ASP A 43 2.93 5.31 10.54
C ASP A 43 2.32 6.70 10.69
N SER A 44 2.66 7.62 9.79
CA SER A 44 2.11 8.98 9.82
C SER A 44 0.60 8.98 9.66
N LEU A 45 0.08 8.10 8.80
CA LEU A 45 -1.36 7.93 8.65
C LEU A 45 -1.99 7.50 9.97
N GLY A 46 -1.39 6.52 10.64
CA GLY A 46 -1.90 6.04 11.93
C GLY A 46 -1.95 7.12 12.98
N VAL A 47 -0.88 7.92 13.09
CA VAL A 47 -0.82 9.02 14.06
C VAL A 47 -1.89 10.06 13.74
N ALA A 48 -2.05 10.44 12.47
CA ALA A 48 -3.05 11.41 12.08
C ALA A 48 -4.47 10.93 12.40
N LEU A 49 -4.75 9.63 12.18
CA LEU A 49 -6.06 9.05 12.52
C LEU A 49 -6.30 9.08 14.03
N GLU A 50 -5.28 8.73 14.83
CA GLU A 50 -5.39 8.78 16.29
C GLU A 50 -5.70 10.17 16.79
N GLU A 51 -5.09 11.18 16.18
CA GLU A 51 -5.24 12.58 16.62
C GLU A 51 -6.42 13.30 15.95
N GLY A 52 -7.17 12.60 15.12
CA GLY A 52 -8.33 13.20 14.45
C GLY A 52 -7.99 14.20 13.36
N ARG A 53 -6.74 14.22 12.88
CA ARG A 53 -6.29 15.13 11.82
C ARG A 53 -6.63 14.55 10.45
N LEU A 54 -7.90 14.66 10.07
CA LEU A 54 -8.42 13.94 8.90
C LEU A 54 -7.84 14.44 7.58
N TYR A 55 -7.58 15.73 7.44
CA TYR A 55 -6.97 16.25 6.22
C TYR A 55 -5.56 15.69 6.03
N GLU A 56 -4.76 15.68 7.09
CA GLU A 56 -3.41 15.14 7.01
C GLU A 56 -3.44 13.62 6.77
N ALA A 57 -4.39 12.93 7.42
CA ALA A 57 -4.57 11.49 7.17
C ALA A 57 -4.88 11.23 5.69
N PHE A 58 -5.74 12.06 5.10
CA PHE A 58 -6.03 11.98 3.67
C PHE A 58 -4.75 12.09 2.83
N GLU A 59 -3.90 13.07 3.14
CA GLU A 59 -2.68 13.28 2.37
C GLU A 59 -1.75 12.08 2.44
N PHE A 60 -1.56 11.51 3.65
CA PHE A 60 -0.71 10.33 3.81
C PHE A 60 -1.29 9.12 3.08
N ALA A 61 -2.60 8.90 3.20
CA ALA A 61 -3.25 7.77 2.52
C ALA A 61 -3.22 7.93 1.00
N HIS A 62 -3.41 9.15 0.51
CA HIS A 62 -3.38 9.44 -0.92
C HIS A 62 -1.99 9.18 -1.51
N ALA A 63 -0.94 9.54 -0.77
CA ALA A 63 0.42 9.25 -1.20
C ALA A 63 0.66 7.75 -1.29
N LEU A 64 0.22 6.99 -0.28
CA LEU A 64 0.34 5.52 -0.28
C LEU A 64 -0.43 4.91 -1.45
N LYS A 65 -1.63 5.42 -1.72
CA LYS A 65 -2.45 4.91 -2.83
C LYS A 65 -1.70 4.97 -4.14
N GLY A 66 -1.03 6.10 -4.41
CA GLY A 66 -0.25 6.27 -5.64
C GLY A 66 0.89 5.26 -5.74
N ILE A 67 1.65 5.09 -4.66
CA ILE A 67 2.80 4.18 -4.64
C ILE A 67 2.34 2.72 -4.74
N ILE A 68 1.35 2.34 -3.95
CA ILE A 68 0.82 0.97 -3.92
C ILE A 68 0.24 0.59 -5.28
N GLY A 69 -0.51 1.51 -5.91
CA GLY A 69 -1.07 1.27 -7.23
C GLY A 69 0.00 1.09 -8.28
N ASN A 70 1.05 1.90 -8.24
CA ASN A 70 2.15 1.81 -9.18
C ASN A 70 2.90 0.47 -9.06
N MET A 71 2.95 -0.08 -7.85
CA MET A 71 3.59 -1.37 -7.59
C MET A 71 2.70 -2.57 -7.91
N GLY A 72 1.43 -2.34 -8.26
CA GLY A 72 0.50 -3.41 -8.64
C GLY A 72 0.01 -4.26 -7.48
N LEU A 73 0.08 -3.76 -6.26
CA LEU A 73 -0.31 -4.51 -5.06
C LEU A 73 -1.82 -4.40 -4.84
N THR A 74 -2.58 -5.08 -5.68
CA THR A 74 -4.03 -4.94 -5.78
C THR A 74 -4.78 -5.06 -4.46
N PRO A 75 -4.52 -6.08 -3.61
CA PRO A 75 -5.24 -6.14 -2.32
C PRO A 75 -4.99 -4.92 -1.44
N MET A 76 -3.74 -4.43 -1.36
CA MET A 76 -3.43 -3.23 -0.59
C MET A 76 -4.05 -2.00 -1.23
N PHE A 77 -4.04 -1.95 -2.56
CA PHE A 77 -4.63 -0.82 -3.28
C PHE A 77 -6.12 -0.68 -2.97
N ASN A 78 -6.84 -1.80 -2.96
CA ASN A 78 -8.27 -1.77 -2.67
C ASN A 78 -8.55 -1.25 -1.26
N ILE A 79 -7.77 -1.69 -0.27
CA ILE A 79 -7.94 -1.25 1.11
C ILE A 79 -7.59 0.23 1.26
N VAL A 80 -6.49 0.69 0.64
CA VAL A 80 -6.11 2.09 0.77
C VAL A 80 -7.12 3.01 0.08
N CYS A 81 -7.76 2.55 -1.00
CA CYS A 81 -8.86 3.30 -1.62
C CYS A 81 -10.02 3.46 -0.63
N ASP A 82 -10.33 2.41 0.12
CA ASP A 82 -11.41 2.45 1.12
C ASP A 82 -11.05 3.37 2.30
N ILE A 83 -9.77 3.68 2.49
CA ILE A 83 -9.34 4.67 3.46
C ILE A 83 -9.44 6.09 2.86
N VAL A 84 -8.96 6.26 1.62
CA VAL A 84 -8.89 7.56 0.96
C VAL A 84 -10.27 8.18 0.75
N GLU A 85 -11.24 7.37 0.28
CA GLU A 85 -12.53 7.93 -0.13
C GLU A 85 -13.32 8.57 1.01
N PRO A 86 -13.48 7.93 2.21
CA PRO A 86 -14.13 8.62 3.32
C PRO A 86 -13.36 9.87 3.76
N LEU A 87 -12.02 9.79 3.81
CA LEU A 87 -11.22 10.94 4.23
C LEU A 87 -11.33 12.11 3.26
N ARG A 88 -11.55 11.82 1.97
CA ARG A 88 -11.74 12.86 0.95
C ARG A 88 -12.90 13.77 1.30
N ILE A 89 -13.94 13.23 1.93
CA ILE A 89 -15.11 14.00 2.35
C ILE A 89 -15.11 14.26 3.86
N ASN A 90 -13.94 14.25 4.45
CA ASN A 90 -13.72 14.56 5.86
C ASN A 90 -14.48 13.62 6.81
N SER A 91 -14.60 12.34 6.43
CA SER A 91 -15.23 11.30 7.24
C SER A 91 -14.19 10.26 7.66
N ALA A 92 -14.31 9.78 8.91
CA ALA A 92 -13.47 8.72 9.42
C ALA A 92 -14.21 7.38 9.49
N ASP A 93 -15.40 7.29 8.89
CA ASP A 93 -16.23 6.08 8.97
C ASP A 93 -15.51 4.86 8.37
N GLY A 94 -15.30 3.83 9.21
CA GLY A 94 -14.64 2.59 8.78
C GLY A 94 -13.15 2.70 8.53
N VAL A 95 -12.59 3.90 8.67
CA VAL A 95 -11.19 4.15 8.29
C VAL A 95 -10.21 3.45 9.22
N LYS A 96 -10.46 3.45 10.53
CA LYS A 96 -9.53 2.81 11.48
C LYS A 96 -9.47 1.30 11.26
N GLU A 97 -10.60 0.67 11.00
CA GLU A 97 -10.67 -0.75 10.71
C GLU A 97 -9.91 -1.08 9.43
N ASN A 98 -10.12 -0.28 8.38
CA ASN A 98 -9.40 -0.46 7.12
C ASN A 98 -7.90 -0.21 7.28
N TYR A 99 -7.53 0.73 8.13
CA TYR A 99 -6.12 0.97 8.42
C TYR A 99 -5.48 -0.26 9.06
N GLN A 100 -6.16 -0.92 10.00
CA GLN A 100 -5.65 -2.15 10.61
C GLN A 100 -5.49 -3.26 9.56
N GLU A 101 -6.42 -3.37 8.63
CA GLU A 101 -6.29 -4.33 7.53
C GLU A 101 -5.11 -3.99 6.62
N LEU A 102 -4.89 -2.71 6.36
CA LEU A 102 -3.74 -2.28 5.56
C LEU A 102 -2.42 -2.68 6.22
N LEU A 103 -2.32 -2.48 7.53
CA LEU A 103 -1.12 -2.87 8.27
C LEU A 103 -0.92 -4.39 8.25
N ALA A 104 -2.00 -5.16 8.35
CA ALA A 104 -1.92 -6.62 8.28
C ALA A 104 -1.44 -7.08 6.90
N LEU A 105 -1.91 -6.43 5.84
CA LEU A 105 -1.43 -6.73 4.49
C LEU A 105 0.05 -6.36 4.31
N ARG A 106 0.46 -5.23 4.87
CA ARG A 106 1.88 -4.83 4.83
C ARG A 106 2.75 -5.90 5.49
N GLU A 107 2.32 -6.38 6.64
CA GLU A 107 3.03 -7.46 7.35
C GLU A 107 3.11 -8.72 6.49
N LYS A 108 1.99 -9.13 5.91
CA LYS A 108 1.95 -10.30 5.05
C LYS A 108 2.89 -10.15 3.86
N PHE A 109 2.86 -8.98 3.22
CA PHE A 109 3.66 -8.74 2.02
C PHE A 109 5.14 -8.59 2.36
N SER A 110 5.48 -8.15 3.58
CA SER A 110 6.88 -8.10 3.99
C SER A 110 7.47 -9.49 4.15
N GLU A 111 6.63 -10.48 4.45
CA GLU A 111 7.07 -11.86 4.57
C GLU A 111 7.36 -12.50 3.21
N PHE A 112 6.95 -11.89 2.11
CA PHE A 112 7.24 -12.41 0.78
C PHE A 112 8.70 -12.23 0.37
N ILE A 113 9.43 -11.34 1.01
CA ILE A 113 10.87 -11.17 0.80
C ILE A 113 11.63 -11.71 2.00
N ASP A 114 12.71 -12.40 1.72
CA ASP A 114 13.53 -13.03 2.75
C ASP A 114 14.55 -12.05 3.32
#